data_7779f4fa8d656ae2e129c68b8b18f9f2
#
_entry.id   7779f4fa8d656ae2e129c68b8b18f9f2
#
_cell.length_a   1.000
_cell.length_b   1.000
_cell.length_c   1.000
_cell.angle_alpha   90.00
_cell.angle_beta   90.00
_cell.angle_gamma   90.00
#
_symmetry.space_group_name_H-M   'P 1'
#
loop_
_entity.id
_entity.type
_entity.pdbx_description
1 polymer ?
#
loop_
_entity_poly.entity_id
_entity_poly.type
_entity_poly.pdbx_seq_one_letter_code
_entity_poly.pdbx_strand_id
1 'polypeptide(L)'
;AERKLPRAFRLTSFITLTAAVFAFVPNEDEDGNFKLGVLDEPARFWAVFGVTVLGIVIFALLWHFCRHKRRWGAILTAAVLGFSLLYGSLHLSLTKYAQWDVDSNLIAETYDSVEDVAAALPDDAFYRIDAYGAHNNLGLWFNRSCLQFFNSTVAPSIMAFYPEVGVKRDVNSKPDAENYALRGLLSVRYTLVAKDKETEWTGKDLPGWQRTGETDAYALYENENWVPMGFTYDCYVTADQLERVSEEERAQILCRAILLDYDQISAFGSLLEPLPDEELTDR
;
A
#
# COMPACT_ATOMS: atom_id res chain seq x y z
N ALA A 1 -8.02 -28.76 38.74
CA ALA A 1 -8.15 -28.72 37.27
C ALA A 1 -9.57 -29.09 36.82
N GLU A 2 -10.19 -30.16 37.36
CA GLU A 2 -11.51 -30.65 36.91
C GLU A 2 -12.67 -29.64 37.03
N ARG A 3 -12.66 -28.79 38.05
CA ARG A 3 -13.71 -27.76 38.23
C ARG A 3 -13.54 -26.51 37.34
N LYS A 4 -12.35 -26.30 36.79
CA LYS A 4 -12.04 -25.13 35.95
C LYS A 4 -12.45 -25.32 34.49
N LEU A 5 -12.35 -26.54 33.95
CA LEU A 5 -12.61 -26.84 32.54
C LEU A 5 -14.06 -26.57 32.10
N PRO A 6 -15.11 -26.95 32.86
CA PRO A 6 -16.48 -26.60 32.51
C PRO A 6 -16.77 -25.09 32.53
N ARG A 7 -16.04 -24.32 33.35
CA ARG A 7 -16.11 -22.85 33.33
C ARG A 7 -15.46 -22.27 32.08
N ALA A 8 -14.32 -22.80 31.68
CA ALA A 8 -13.65 -22.40 30.44
C ALA A 8 -14.54 -22.66 29.22
N PHE A 9 -15.16 -23.86 29.12
CA PHE A 9 -16.11 -24.17 28.05
C PHE A 9 -17.28 -23.17 27.98
N ARG A 10 -17.90 -22.86 29.12
CA ARG A 10 -19.01 -21.89 29.16
C ARG A 10 -18.56 -20.51 28.71
N LEU A 11 -17.38 -20.08 29.15
CA LEU A 11 -16.83 -18.78 28.77
C LEU A 11 -16.50 -18.72 27.26
N THR A 12 -15.84 -19.76 26.74
CA THR A 12 -15.53 -19.85 25.30
C THR A 12 -16.80 -19.88 24.46
N SER A 13 -17.80 -20.68 24.86
CA SER A 13 -19.10 -20.72 24.15
C SER A 13 -19.81 -19.37 24.17
N PHE A 14 -19.77 -18.67 25.31
CA PHE A 14 -20.36 -17.34 25.44
C PHE A 14 -19.65 -16.34 24.53
N ILE A 15 -18.31 -16.29 24.52
CA ILE A 15 -17.52 -15.40 23.66
C ILE A 15 -17.81 -15.72 22.18
N THR A 16 -17.81 -16.99 21.81
CA THR A 16 -18.09 -17.41 20.40
C THR A 16 -19.49 -16.98 19.96
N LEU A 17 -20.51 -17.19 20.80
CA LEU A 17 -21.88 -16.76 20.48
C LEU A 17 -22.01 -15.23 20.42
N THR A 18 -21.30 -14.51 21.29
CA THR A 18 -21.30 -13.04 21.27
C THR A 18 -20.65 -12.52 19.97
N ALA A 19 -19.60 -13.18 19.48
CA ALA A 19 -18.98 -12.81 18.22
C ALA A 19 -19.95 -12.93 17.02
N ALA A 20 -20.91 -13.87 17.04
CA ALA A 20 -21.92 -13.98 16.00
C ALA A 20 -22.82 -12.76 15.88
N VAL A 21 -22.96 -11.95 16.94
CA VAL A 21 -23.81 -10.74 16.95
C VAL A 21 -23.32 -9.74 15.90
N PHE A 22 -22.00 -9.65 15.67
CA PHE A 22 -21.43 -8.73 14.69
C PHE A 22 -21.90 -9.01 13.25
N ALA A 23 -22.33 -10.24 12.94
CA ALA A 23 -22.91 -10.58 11.65
C ALA A 23 -24.34 -10.03 11.46
N PHE A 24 -24.96 -9.50 12.50
CA PHE A 24 -26.36 -9.04 12.50
C PHE A 24 -26.50 -7.56 12.90
N VAL A 25 -25.41 -6.85 13.14
CA VAL A 25 -25.43 -5.42 13.45
C VAL A 25 -25.79 -4.67 12.16
N PRO A 26 -26.83 -3.81 12.18
CA PRO A 26 -27.11 -2.94 11.03
C PRO A 26 -25.93 -2.01 10.74
N ASN A 27 -25.57 -1.89 9.48
CA ASN A 27 -24.47 -1.04 8.98
C ASN A 27 -24.86 -0.46 7.61
N GLU A 28 -24.05 0.49 7.14
CA GLU A 28 -24.12 1.04 5.80
C GLU A 28 -22.84 0.63 5.03
N ASP A 29 -22.97 0.34 3.74
CA ASP A 29 -21.83 0.13 2.86
C ASP A 29 -21.20 1.47 2.45
N GLU A 30 -20.12 1.43 1.66
CA GLU A 30 -19.40 2.63 1.18
C GLU A 30 -20.26 3.50 0.29
N ASP A 31 -21.32 2.94 -0.32
CA ASP A 31 -22.29 3.62 -1.17
C ASP A 31 -23.51 4.17 -0.38
N GLY A 32 -23.53 3.99 0.94
CA GLY A 32 -24.62 4.43 1.82
C GLY A 32 -25.85 3.51 1.81
N ASN A 33 -25.76 2.28 1.25
CA ASN A 33 -26.84 1.33 1.27
C ASN A 33 -26.87 0.52 2.57
N PHE A 34 -28.08 0.12 2.99
CA PHE A 34 -28.24 -0.75 4.15
C PHE A 34 -27.55 -2.09 3.94
N LYS A 35 -26.66 -2.45 4.88
CA LYS A 35 -25.97 -3.74 4.96
C LYS A 35 -26.22 -4.37 6.32
N LEU A 36 -26.49 -5.68 6.33
CA LEU A 36 -26.57 -6.42 7.60
C LEU A 36 -25.19 -7.01 7.92
N GLY A 37 -24.68 -6.65 9.10
CA GLY A 37 -23.37 -7.08 9.58
C GLY A 37 -22.26 -6.07 9.29
N VAL A 38 -21.29 -6.02 10.21
CA VAL A 38 -20.09 -5.18 10.11
C VAL A 38 -18.88 -5.96 9.57
N LEU A 39 -19.15 -7.08 8.91
CA LEU A 39 -18.12 -8.01 8.42
C LEU A 39 -17.81 -7.72 6.96
N ASP A 40 -16.54 -7.55 6.65
CA ASP A 40 -16.06 -7.37 5.27
C ASP A 40 -16.15 -8.68 4.47
N GLU A 41 -15.85 -9.82 5.13
CA GLU A 41 -15.89 -11.17 4.53
C GLU A 41 -16.82 -12.13 5.29
N PRO A 42 -18.14 -12.05 5.12
CA PRO A 42 -19.10 -12.88 5.87
C PRO A 42 -18.88 -14.38 5.70
N ALA A 43 -18.56 -14.85 4.50
CA ALA A 43 -18.34 -16.26 4.21
C ALA A 43 -17.16 -16.84 5.02
N ARG A 44 -16.05 -16.11 5.09
CA ARG A 44 -14.88 -16.47 5.88
C ARG A 44 -15.19 -16.49 7.37
N PHE A 45 -15.90 -15.46 7.85
CA PHE A 45 -16.33 -15.40 9.24
C PHE A 45 -17.16 -16.64 9.61
N TRP A 46 -18.18 -16.99 8.84
CA TRP A 46 -19.04 -18.13 9.13
C TRP A 46 -18.32 -19.47 9.03
N ALA A 47 -17.35 -19.62 8.11
CA ALA A 47 -16.51 -20.81 8.03
C ALA A 47 -15.68 -20.98 9.32
N VAL A 48 -14.99 -19.93 9.77
CA VAL A 48 -14.18 -19.95 11.00
C VAL A 48 -15.05 -20.14 12.23
N PHE A 49 -16.21 -19.47 12.29
CA PHE A 49 -17.19 -19.63 13.36
C PHE A 49 -17.70 -21.06 13.45
N GLY A 50 -18.10 -21.67 12.33
CA GLY A 50 -18.56 -23.05 12.26
C GLY A 50 -17.53 -24.07 12.76
N VAL A 51 -16.27 -23.91 12.34
CA VAL A 51 -15.17 -24.79 12.82
C VAL A 51 -14.90 -24.57 14.32
N THR A 52 -15.01 -23.33 14.81
CA THR A 52 -14.87 -23.05 16.25
C THR A 52 -15.97 -23.73 17.06
N VAL A 53 -17.23 -23.64 16.62
CA VAL A 53 -18.37 -24.33 17.25
C VAL A 53 -18.18 -25.83 17.22
N LEU A 54 -17.76 -26.40 16.08
CA LEU A 54 -17.45 -27.83 15.95
C LEU A 54 -16.36 -28.25 16.95
N GLY A 55 -15.31 -27.45 17.11
CA GLY A 55 -14.26 -27.67 18.09
C GLY A 55 -14.80 -27.71 19.52
N ILE A 56 -15.63 -26.74 19.90
CA ILE A 56 -16.28 -26.71 21.22
C ILE A 56 -17.11 -27.97 21.45
N VAL A 57 -17.90 -28.40 20.46
CA VAL A 57 -18.72 -29.64 20.54
C VAL A 57 -17.82 -30.85 20.71
N ILE A 58 -16.79 -31.02 19.89
CA ILE A 58 -15.83 -32.14 19.98
C ILE A 58 -15.21 -32.21 21.38
N PHE A 59 -14.70 -31.09 21.90
CA PHE A 59 -14.10 -31.06 23.22
C PHE A 59 -15.13 -31.35 24.33
N ALA A 60 -16.36 -30.87 24.20
CA ALA A 60 -17.44 -31.18 25.15
C ALA A 60 -17.77 -32.69 25.16
N LEU A 61 -17.83 -33.30 23.99
CA LEU A 61 -18.07 -34.76 23.87
C LEU A 61 -16.88 -35.55 24.45
N LEU A 62 -15.65 -35.17 24.13
CA LEU A 62 -14.46 -35.79 24.72
C LEU A 62 -14.45 -35.65 26.23
N TRP A 63 -14.80 -34.49 26.77
CA TRP A 63 -14.94 -34.30 28.20
C TRP A 63 -16.00 -35.22 28.80
N HIS A 64 -17.19 -35.32 28.17
CA HIS A 64 -18.28 -36.13 28.67
C HIS A 64 -17.90 -37.63 28.71
N PHE A 65 -17.33 -38.16 27.60
CA PHE A 65 -17.10 -39.60 27.46
C PHE A 65 -15.72 -40.09 27.93
N CYS A 66 -14.72 -39.21 27.94
CA CYS A 66 -13.34 -39.64 28.13
C CYS A 66 -12.67 -39.14 29.42
N ARG A 67 -13.28 -38.20 30.16
CA ARG A 67 -12.67 -37.56 31.34
C ARG A 67 -12.23 -38.56 32.45
N HIS A 68 -12.91 -39.71 32.55
CA HIS A 68 -12.59 -40.72 33.56
C HIS A 68 -11.64 -41.82 33.06
N LYS A 69 -11.20 -41.74 31.80
CA LYS A 69 -10.27 -42.71 31.25
C LYS A 69 -8.86 -42.47 31.78
N ARG A 70 -8.10 -43.56 32.04
CA ARG A 70 -6.71 -43.50 32.54
C ARG A 70 -5.79 -42.63 31.64
N ARG A 71 -6.05 -42.61 30.32
CA ARG A 71 -5.26 -41.87 29.32
C ARG A 71 -5.87 -40.52 28.92
N TRP A 72 -6.72 -39.94 29.78
CA TRP A 72 -7.44 -38.71 29.49
C TRP A 72 -6.48 -37.58 29.01
N GLY A 73 -5.34 -37.39 29.71
CA GLY A 73 -4.38 -36.37 29.34
C GLY A 73 -3.85 -36.53 27.90
N ALA A 74 -3.49 -37.77 27.52
CA ALA A 74 -3.01 -38.04 26.16
C ALA A 74 -4.11 -37.82 25.09
N ILE A 75 -5.35 -38.24 25.38
CA ILE A 75 -6.49 -38.01 24.50
C ILE A 75 -6.74 -36.52 24.29
N LEU A 76 -6.74 -35.75 25.37
CA LEU A 76 -6.94 -34.31 25.32
C LEU A 76 -5.81 -33.62 24.52
N THR A 77 -4.56 -33.96 24.80
CA THR A 77 -3.40 -33.40 24.06
C THR A 77 -3.50 -33.72 22.57
N ALA A 78 -3.80 -34.96 22.20
CA ALA A 78 -3.92 -35.35 20.80
C ALA A 78 -5.09 -34.60 20.11
N ALA A 79 -6.21 -34.42 20.82
CA ALA A 79 -7.36 -33.69 20.29
C ALA A 79 -7.05 -32.18 20.11
N VAL A 80 -6.34 -31.56 21.07
CA VAL A 80 -5.93 -30.16 20.96
C VAL A 80 -4.95 -29.98 19.79
N LEU A 81 -3.94 -30.84 19.67
CA LEU A 81 -2.97 -30.76 18.56
C LEU A 81 -3.65 -30.98 17.21
N GLY A 82 -4.50 -32.03 17.10
CA GLY A 82 -5.22 -32.29 15.86
C GLY A 82 -6.15 -31.15 15.45
N PHE A 83 -6.89 -30.58 16.41
CA PHE A 83 -7.76 -29.43 16.16
C PHE A 83 -6.96 -28.19 15.77
N SER A 84 -5.86 -27.91 16.46
CA SER A 84 -4.99 -26.76 16.16
C SER A 84 -4.38 -26.85 14.76
N LEU A 85 -3.97 -28.05 14.33
CA LEU A 85 -3.48 -28.26 12.98
C LEU A 85 -4.58 -28.05 11.92
N LEU A 86 -5.76 -28.64 12.15
CA LEU A 86 -6.90 -28.47 11.24
C LEU A 86 -7.35 -27.03 11.15
N TYR A 87 -7.52 -26.37 12.31
CA TYR A 87 -7.93 -24.98 12.38
C TYR A 87 -6.90 -24.05 11.73
N GLY A 88 -5.62 -24.24 12.06
CA GLY A 88 -4.54 -23.45 11.47
C GLY A 88 -4.44 -23.63 9.96
N SER A 89 -4.52 -24.86 9.46
CA SER A 89 -4.53 -25.15 8.01
C SER A 89 -5.73 -24.52 7.30
N LEU A 90 -6.92 -24.62 7.88
CA LEU A 90 -8.12 -23.98 7.35
C LEU A 90 -7.97 -22.46 7.33
N HIS A 91 -7.50 -21.87 8.43
CA HIS A 91 -7.33 -20.43 8.53
C HIS A 91 -6.32 -19.90 7.51
N LEU A 92 -5.17 -20.56 7.34
CA LEU A 92 -4.17 -20.23 6.33
C LEU A 92 -4.74 -20.37 4.91
N SER A 93 -5.50 -21.43 4.65
CA SER A 93 -6.13 -21.62 3.34
C SER A 93 -7.16 -20.52 3.04
N LEU A 94 -8.03 -20.22 4.00
CA LEU A 94 -9.03 -19.16 3.83
C LEU A 94 -8.38 -17.78 3.69
N THR A 95 -7.28 -17.51 4.40
CA THR A 95 -6.53 -16.27 4.24
C THR A 95 -5.89 -16.18 2.87
N LYS A 96 -5.30 -17.27 2.37
CA LYS A 96 -4.77 -17.32 1.02
C LYS A 96 -5.85 -17.06 -0.03
N TYR A 97 -7.04 -17.64 0.12
CA TYR A 97 -8.15 -17.40 -0.80
C TYR A 97 -8.74 -15.99 -0.72
N ALA A 98 -8.77 -15.38 0.46
CA ALA A 98 -9.31 -14.04 0.65
C ALA A 98 -8.34 -12.93 0.20
N GLN A 99 -7.05 -13.21 0.16
CA GLN A 99 -6.01 -12.28 -0.31
C GLN A 99 -5.64 -12.51 -1.78
N TRP A 100 -6.48 -13.17 -2.55
CA TRP A 100 -6.17 -13.57 -3.92
C TRP A 100 -6.11 -12.42 -4.92
N ASP A 101 -6.52 -11.22 -4.56
CA ASP A 101 -6.22 -10.01 -5.34
C ASP A 101 -4.74 -9.57 -5.21
N VAL A 102 -4.02 -10.10 -4.24
CA VAL A 102 -2.55 -10.00 -4.24
C VAL A 102 -2.02 -11.20 -5.01
N ASP A 103 -1.67 -10.98 -6.26
CA ASP A 103 -1.06 -12.00 -7.10
C ASP A 103 0.14 -12.61 -6.38
N SER A 104 -0.01 -13.87 -5.95
CA SER A 104 1.04 -14.58 -5.22
C SER A 104 2.29 -14.80 -6.07
N ASN A 105 2.18 -14.63 -7.38
CA ASN A 105 3.27 -14.72 -8.33
C ASN A 105 4.01 -13.40 -8.44
N LEU A 106 3.39 -12.26 -8.07
CA LEU A 106 3.97 -10.95 -8.23
C LEU A 106 5.36 -10.80 -7.58
N ILE A 107 5.55 -11.41 -6.40
CA ILE A 107 6.86 -11.41 -5.73
C ILE A 107 7.87 -12.27 -6.50
N ALA A 108 7.47 -13.44 -6.97
CA ALA A 108 8.33 -14.31 -7.75
C ALA A 108 8.73 -13.67 -9.08
N GLU A 109 7.76 -13.11 -9.80
CA GLU A 109 7.97 -12.39 -11.06
C GLU A 109 8.87 -11.16 -10.88
N THR A 110 8.69 -10.41 -9.77
CA THR A 110 9.57 -9.30 -9.43
C THR A 110 10.99 -9.77 -9.20
N TYR A 111 11.17 -10.86 -8.46
CA TYR A 111 12.49 -11.43 -8.17
C TYR A 111 13.17 -11.94 -9.45
N ASP A 112 12.46 -12.65 -10.28
CA ASP A 112 12.97 -13.19 -11.56
C ASP A 112 13.33 -12.07 -12.55
N SER A 113 12.70 -10.90 -12.42
CA SER A 113 12.95 -9.72 -13.28
C SER A 113 14.13 -8.85 -12.83
N VAL A 114 14.78 -9.13 -11.70
CA VAL A 114 15.84 -8.25 -11.13
C VAL A 114 17.00 -8.04 -12.09
N GLU A 115 17.51 -9.11 -12.68
CA GLU A 115 18.67 -9.04 -13.58
C GLU A 115 18.33 -8.31 -14.88
N ASP A 116 17.17 -8.59 -15.46
CA ASP A 116 16.70 -7.99 -16.72
C ASP A 116 16.45 -6.49 -16.56
N VAL A 117 15.79 -6.07 -15.48
CA VAL A 117 15.55 -4.65 -15.16
C VAL A 117 16.87 -3.94 -14.88
N ALA A 118 17.80 -4.56 -14.15
CA ALA A 118 19.10 -3.98 -13.87
C ALA A 118 19.92 -3.78 -15.17
N ALA A 119 19.82 -4.71 -16.13
CA ALA A 119 20.48 -4.59 -17.42
C ALA A 119 19.85 -3.54 -18.35
N ALA A 120 18.53 -3.33 -18.22
CA ALA A 120 17.77 -2.41 -19.06
C ALA A 120 17.86 -0.94 -18.60
N LEU A 121 18.11 -0.72 -17.29
CA LEU A 121 18.19 0.63 -16.70
C LEU A 121 19.65 1.11 -16.67
N PRO A 122 19.97 2.26 -17.30
CA PRO A 122 21.33 2.80 -17.28
C PRO A 122 21.78 3.21 -15.87
N ASP A 123 23.08 3.15 -15.64
CA ASP A 123 23.74 3.57 -14.38
C ASP A 123 24.64 4.77 -14.63
N ASP A 124 24.12 5.75 -15.38
CA ASP A 124 24.83 6.94 -15.86
C ASP A 124 24.63 8.17 -14.98
N ALA A 125 23.58 8.17 -14.14
CA ALA A 125 23.23 9.26 -13.25
C ALA A 125 22.40 8.77 -12.07
N PHE A 126 22.27 9.58 -11.02
CA PHE A 126 21.29 9.34 -9.97
C PHE A 126 19.90 9.78 -10.46
N TYR A 127 18.96 8.86 -10.48
CA TYR A 127 17.54 9.09 -10.76
C TYR A 127 16.65 8.17 -9.92
N ARG A 128 15.36 8.49 -9.88
CA ARG A 128 14.34 7.61 -9.33
C ARG A 128 13.61 6.88 -10.44
N ILE A 129 13.07 5.74 -10.07
CA ILE A 129 12.10 5.01 -10.88
C ILE A 129 10.70 5.17 -10.29
N ASP A 130 9.70 4.92 -11.11
CA ASP A 130 8.33 4.72 -10.69
C ASP A 130 7.81 3.37 -11.20
N ALA A 131 6.65 2.93 -10.74
CA ALA A 131 6.07 1.66 -11.13
C ALA A 131 4.56 1.76 -11.27
N TYR A 132 3.98 1.04 -12.24
CA TYR A 132 2.55 0.92 -12.44
C TYR A 132 2.15 -0.54 -12.61
N GLY A 133 1.09 -0.97 -11.91
CA GLY A 133 0.67 -2.37 -11.90
C GLY A 133 1.64 -3.33 -11.21
N ALA A 134 2.63 -2.81 -10.49
CA ALA A 134 3.70 -3.57 -9.88
C ALA A 134 3.61 -3.54 -8.35
N HIS A 135 4.45 -4.34 -7.71
CA HIS A 135 4.52 -4.44 -6.26
C HIS A 135 5.01 -3.14 -5.62
N ASN A 136 4.41 -2.75 -4.48
CA ASN A 136 4.95 -1.67 -3.65
C ASN A 136 6.40 -2.00 -3.26
N ASN A 137 7.22 -0.96 -3.10
CA ASN A 137 8.63 -1.12 -2.78
C ASN A 137 9.48 -1.82 -3.85
N LEU A 138 9.05 -1.78 -5.13
CA LEU A 138 9.77 -2.36 -6.25
C LEU A 138 11.23 -1.89 -6.30
N GLY A 139 11.48 -0.62 -5.95
CA GLY A 139 12.82 -0.05 -5.89
C GLY A 139 13.79 -0.79 -4.97
N LEU A 140 13.30 -1.43 -3.90
CA LEU A 140 14.15 -2.24 -3.00
C LEU A 140 14.69 -3.49 -3.70
N TRP A 141 13.88 -4.11 -4.57
CA TRP A 141 14.27 -5.28 -5.34
C TRP A 141 15.31 -4.93 -6.41
N PHE A 142 15.14 -3.81 -7.07
CA PHE A 142 16.02 -3.37 -8.15
C PHE A 142 17.19 -2.49 -7.68
N ASN A 143 17.35 -2.31 -6.37
CA ASN A 143 18.36 -1.44 -5.78
C ASN A 143 18.35 -0.02 -6.39
N ARG A 144 17.15 0.52 -6.60
CA ARG A 144 16.91 1.85 -7.15
C ARG A 144 15.98 2.65 -6.24
N SER A 145 16.22 3.94 -6.15
CA SER A 145 15.27 4.85 -5.49
C SER A 145 13.95 4.87 -6.27
N CYS A 146 12.83 4.66 -5.58
CA CYS A 146 11.50 4.62 -6.19
C CYS A 146 10.61 5.71 -5.62
N LEU A 147 9.71 6.26 -6.46
CA LEU A 147 8.73 7.25 -6.02
C LEU A 147 7.67 6.60 -5.15
N GLN A 148 7.17 5.44 -5.56
CA GLN A 148 6.17 4.69 -4.82
C GLN A 148 6.82 3.77 -3.80
N PHE A 149 6.38 3.87 -2.54
CA PHE A 149 6.79 2.93 -1.52
C PHE A 149 5.77 2.83 -0.39
N PHE A 150 5.76 1.70 0.26
CA PHE A 150 5.03 1.45 1.49
C PHE A 150 5.99 1.45 2.67
N ASN A 151 5.79 2.38 3.60
CA ASN A 151 6.60 2.45 4.82
C ASN A 151 5.78 3.10 5.96
N SER A 152 5.70 2.41 7.08
CA SER A 152 5.00 2.92 8.28
C SER A 152 5.74 4.05 8.99
N THR A 153 7.08 4.15 8.79
CA THR A 153 7.90 5.23 9.35
C THR A 153 8.29 6.19 8.24
N VAL A 154 7.71 7.38 8.26
CA VAL A 154 7.87 8.38 7.20
C VAL A 154 8.52 9.63 7.75
N ALA A 155 9.46 10.21 7.01
CA ALA A 155 10.08 11.48 7.37
C ALA A 155 9.03 12.60 7.43
N PRO A 156 9.06 13.48 8.45
CA PRO A 156 8.10 14.59 8.57
C PRO A 156 8.05 15.50 7.33
N SER A 157 9.18 15.70 6.66
CA SER A 157 9.25 16.49 5.43
C SER A 157 8.43 15.90 4.29
N ILE A 158 8.39 14.57 4.16
CA ILE A 158 7.57 13.89 3.16
C ILE A 158 6.09 14.02 3.52
N MET A 159 5.75 13.88 4.81
CA MET A 159 4.38 14.05 5.30
C MET A 159 3.86 15.47 5.10
N ALA A 160 4.73 16.48 5.16
CA ALA A 160 4.39 17.88 4.90
C ALA A 160 4.29 18.18 3.40
N PHE A 161 5.23 17.66 2.59
CA PHE A 161 5.34 18.01 1.17
C PHE A 161 4.22 17.42 0.30
N TYR A 162 3.90 16.14 0.46
CA TYR A 162 2.96 15.48 -0.46
C TYR A 162 1.54 16.08 -0.45
N PRO A 163 0.92 16.42 0.69
CA PRO A 163 -0.37 17.11 0.68
C PRO A 163 -0.33 18.45 -0.06
N GLU A 164 0.79 19.19 0.03
CA GLU A 164 0.93 20.48 -0.65
C GLU A 164 0.95 20.37 -2.19
N VAL A 165 1.19 19.20 -2.72
CA VAL A 165 1.18 18.92 -4.17
C VAL A 165 0.07 17.94 -4.58
N GLY A 166 -1.03 17.89 -3.81
CA GLY A 166 -2.23 17.10 -4.11
C GLY A 166 -2.07 15.59 -3.95
N VAL A 167 -1.02 15.13 -3.25
CA VAL A 167 -0.80 13.70 -3.05
C VAL A 167 -1.15 13.28 -1.62
N LYS A 168 -2.15 12.43 -1.48
CA LYS A 168 -2.45 11.84 -0.19
C LYS A 168 -1.29 10.99 0.28
N ARG A 169 -0.74 11.32 1.45
CA ARG A 169 0.32 10.55 2.08
C ARG A 169 -0.13 9.95 3.40
N ASP A 170 -0.16 8.63 3.44
CA ASP A 170 -0.30 7.84 4.66
C ASP A 170 0.87 6.83 4.76
N VAL A 171 0.64 5.55 4.98
CA VAL A 171 1.68 4.50 4.93
C VAL A 171 2.13 4.15 3.51
N ASN A 172 1.41 4.63 2.50
CA ASN A 172 1.67 4.38 1.09
C ASN A 172 1.64 5.70 0.31
N SER A 173 2.51 5.84 -0.68
CA SER A 173 2.53 6.97 -1.62
C SER A 173 2.37 6.45 -3.02
N LYS A 174 1.29 6.85 -3.68
CA LYS A 174 1.04 6.54 -5.09
C LYS A 174 0.52 7.81 -5.76
N PRO A 175 1.38 8.73 -6.19
CA PRO A 175 0.95 9.89 -6.96
C PRO A 175 0.27 9.42 -8.25
N ASP A 176 -0.85 10.06 -8.60
CA ASP A 176 -1.58 9.76 -9.82
C ASP A 176 -0.69 9.95 -11.07
N ALA A 177 -0.95 9.17 -12.12
CA ALA A 177 -0.15 9.22 -13.35
C ALA A 177 -0.17 10.63 -13.97
N GLU A 178 -1.29 11.32 -13.86
CA GLU A 178 -1.52 12.69 -14.35
C GLU A 178 -0.62 13.73 -13.69
N ASN A 179 -0.13 13.48 -12.48
CA ASN A 179 0.82 14.37 -11.79
C ASN A 179 2.25 14.16 -12.32
N TYR A 180 2.45 14.42 -13.62
CA TYR A 180 3.74 14.20 -14.31
C TYR A 180 4.82 15.21 -13.88
N ALA A 181 4.43 16.45 -13.55
CA ALA A 181 5.37 17.47 -13.09
C ALA A 181 6.03 17.07 -11.76
N LEU A 182 5.29 16.44 -10.85
CA LEU A 182 5.85 15.90 -9.61
C LEU A 182 6.91 14.83 -9.89
N ARG A 183 6.70 14.00 -10.90
CA ARG A 183 7.68 13.00 -11.32
C ARG A 183 8.95 13.66 -11.84
N GLY A 184 8.82 14.68 -12.66
CA GLY A 184 9.95 15.50 -13.12
C GLY A 184 10.72 16.09 -11.94
N LEU A 185 10.05 16.83 -11.06
CA LEU A 185 10.61 17.49 -9.87
C LEU A 185 11.33 16.50 -8.93
N LEU A 186 10.78 15.29 -8.76
CA LEU A 186 11.35 14.25 -7.90
C LEU A 186 12.36 13.35 -8.62
N SER A 187 12.87 13.78 -9.78
CA SER A 187 13.92 13.07 -10.53
C SER A 187 13.51 11.66 -11.01
N VAL A 188 12.23 11.45 -11.32
CA VAL A 188 11.76 10.16 -11.87
C VAL A 188 12.08 10.13 -13.35
N ARG A 189 13.07 9.33 -13.73
CA ARG A 189 13.51 9.16 -15.12
C ARG A 189 12.81 7.99 -15.80
N TYR A 190 12.59 6.88 -15.12
CA TYR A 190 11.97 5.69 -15.70
C TYR A 190 10.73 5.27 -14.93
N THR A 191 9.70 4.85 -15.66
CA THR A 191 8.54 4.14 -15.12
C THR A 191 8.50 2.72 -15.68
N LEU A 192 8.43 1.75 -14.77
CA LEU A 192 8.26 0.33 -15.06
C LEU A 192 6.77 0.03 -15.03
N VAL A 193 6.20 -0.32 -16.17
CA VAL A 193 4.78 -0.62 -16.31
C VAL A 193 4.61 -2.12 -16.51
N ALA A 194 3.87 -2.80 -15.63
CA ALA A 194 3.58 -4.22 -15.81
C ALA A 194 2.90 -4.44 -17.18
N LYS A 195 3.37 -5.40 -17.96
CA LYS A 195 2.92 -5.59 -19.36
C LYS A 195 1.43 -5.86 -19.49
N ASP A 196 0.83 -6.56 -18.54
CA ASP A 196 -0.60 -6.82 -18.48
C ASP A 196 -1.43 -5.56 -18.16
N LYS A 197 -0.79 -4.51 -17.63
CA LYS A 197 -1.38 -3.21 -17.26
C LYS A 197 -0.96 -2.05 -18.18
N GLU A 198 -0.14 -2.31 -19.20
CA GLU A 198 0.37 -1.27 -20.09
C GLU A 198 -0.75 -0.51 -20.83
N THR A 199 -1.83 -1.19 -21.18
CA THR A 199 -2.98 -0.56 -21.84
C THR A 199 -3.79 0.36 -20.95
N GLU A 200 -3.78 0.12 -19.64
CA GLU A 200 -4.52 0.89 -18.63
C GLU A 200 -3.72 2.13 -18.17
N TRP A 201 -2.39 2.13 -18.38
CA TRP A 201 -1.56 3.22 -17.89
C TRP A 201 -1.68 4.46 -18.77
N THR A 202 -2.25 5.53 -18.19
CA THR A 202 -2.48 6.82 -18.87
C THR A 202 -1.22 7.67 -18.99
N GLY A 203 -0.20 7.40 -18.17
CA GLY A 203 1.06 8.16 -18.17
C GLY A 203 1.78 8.18 -19.53
N LYS A 204 1.59 7.17 -20.37
CA LYS A 204 2.17 7.10 -21.74
C LYS A 204 1.69 8.23 -22.67
N ASP A 205 0.52 8.80 -22.38
CA ASP A 205 -0.10 9.85 -23.20
C ASP A 205 0.30 11.26 -22.71
N LEU A 206 1.07 11.34 -21.61
CA LEU A 206 1.54 12.59 -21.05
C LEU A 206 2.84 13.09 -21.70
N PRO A 207 3.12 14.40 -21.66
CA PRO A 207 4.31 14.97 -22.28
C PRO A 207 5.60 14.41 -21.72
N GLY A 208 6.54 14.09 -22.60
CA GLY A 208 7.90 13.66 -22.26
C GLY A 208 8.07 12.18 -21.96
N TRP A 209 7.00 11.39 -21.94
CA TRP A 209 7.12 9.95 -21.77
C TRP A 209 7.30 9.23 -23.12
N GLN A 210 8.35 8.42 -23.20
CA GLN A 210 8.64 7.61 -24.38
C GLN A 210 8.92 6.16 -23.98
N ARG A 211 8.35 5.21 -24.72
CA ARG A 211 8.65 3.80 -24.55
C ARG A 211 10.04 3.51 -25.11
N THR A 212 10.99 3.17 -24.24
CA THR A 212 12.40 2.97 -24.60
C THR A 212 12.81 1.51 -24.67
N GLY A 213 12.02 0.60 -24.07
CA GLY A 213 12.35 -0.82 -24.04
C GLY A 213 11.32 -1.66 -23.31
N GLU A 214 11.69 -2.90 -23.06
CA GLU A 214 10.92 -3.83 -22.27
C GLU A 214 11.81 -4.93 -21.66
N THR A 215 11.35 -5.52 -20.59
CA THR A 215 11.83 -6.77 -20.02
C THR A 215 10.76 -7.85 -20.18
N ASP A 216 10.95 -9.03 -19.64
CA ASP A 216 9.92 -10.07 -19.68
C ASP A 216 8.62 -9.64 -19.00
N ALA A 217 8.71 -8.95 -17.86
CA ALA A 217 7.57 -8.52 -17.03
C ALA A 217 7.12 -7.07 -17.27
N TYR A 218 8.01 -6.17 -17.67
CA TYR A 218 7.74 -4.73 -17.69
C TYR A 218 8.00 -4.08 -19.05
N ALA A 219 7.15 -3.14 -19.42
CA ALA A 219 7.44 -2.11 -20.40
C ALA A 219 8.18 -0.95 -19.71
N LEU A 220 9.23 -0.42 -20.35
CA LEU A 220 10.04 0.68 -19.83
C LEU A 220 9.71 1.97 -20.55
N TYR A 221 9.36 2.99 -19.77
CA TYR A 221 9.10 4.34 -20.26
C TYR A 221 10.11 5.31 -19.66
N GLU A 222 10.76 6.11 -20.48
CA GLU A 222 11.65 7.18 -20.06
C GLU A 222 10.91 8.51 -20.08
N ASN A 223 11.12 9.32 -19.04
CA ASN A 223 10.64 10.70 -18.93
C ASN A 223 11.75 11.65 -19.38
N GLU A 224 11.63 12.28 -20.52
CA GLU A 224 12.59 13.27 -21.02
C GLU A 224 12.60 14.56 -20.17
N ASN A 225 11.53 14.82 -19.43
CA ASN A 225 11.35 16.01 -18.58
C ASN A 225 11.78 15.77 -17.12
N TRP A 226 12.57 14.74 -16.85
CA TRP A 226 13.08 14.52 -15.50
C TRP A 226 14.14 15.57 -15.12
N VAL A 227 14.09 16.06 -13.90
CA VAL A 227 15.08 17.01 -13.38
C VAL A 227 16.18 16.24 -12.64
N PRO A 228 17.45 16.35 -13.03
CA PRO A 228 18.55 15.70 -12.32
C PRO A 228 18.60 16.12 -10.84
N MET A 229 19.04 15.21 -9.97
CA MET A 229 19.21 15.53 -8.56
C MET A 229 20.32 16.60 -8.40
N GLY A 230 20.01 17.66 -7.62
CA GLY A 230 20.96 18.74 -7.40
C GLY A 230 20.90 19.83 -8.46
N PHE A 231 19.72 20.30 -8.78
CA PHE A 231 19.48 21.50 -9.60
C PHE A 231 19.39 22.77 -8.76
N THR A 232 19.45 23.92 -9.40
CA THR A 232 19.32 25.25 -8.79
C THR A 232 18.12 25.99 -9.33
N TYR A 233 17.62 26.94 -8.57
CA TYR A 233 16.55 27.84 -8.98
C TYR A 233 17.09 29.27 -9.20
N ASP A 234 16.54 29.94 -10.19
CA ASP A 234 16.75 31.37 -10.42
C ASP A 234 15.57 32.21 -9.88
N CYS A 235 14.42 31.55 -9.60
CA CYS A 235 13.23 32.20 -9.12
C CYS A 235 12.74 31.60 -7.80
N TYR A 236 11.99 32.41 -7.04
CA TYR A 236 11.26 31.93 -5.87
C TYR A 236 9.77 32.27 -5.95
N VAL A 237 8.96 31.50 -5.21
CA VAL A 237 7.54 31.71 -4.99
C VAL A 237 7.25 31.79 -3.49
N THR A 238 6.26 32.59 -3.10
CA THR A 238 5.81 32.71 -1.71
C THR A 238 4.68 31.72 -1.41
N ALA A 239 4.44 31.43 -0.12
CA ALA A 239 3.31 30.60 0.29
C ALA A 239 1.97 31.20 -0.18
N ASP A 240 1.78 32.53 -0.04
CA ASP A 240 0.56 33.23 -0.49
C ASP A 240 0.32 33.10 -2.00
N GLN A 241 1.39 33.05 -2.80
CA GLN A 241 1.29 32.79 -4.23
C GLN A 241 0.91 31.35 -4.51
N LEU A 242 1.56 30.40 -3.84
CA LEU A 242 1.31 28.99 -4.06
C LEU A 242 -0.10 28.54 -3.60
N GLU A 243 -0.65 29.18 -2.56
CA GLU A 243 -2.04 28.95 -2.13
C GLU A 243 -3.09 29.33 -3.16
N ARG A 244 -2.76 30.20 -4.13
CA ARG A 244 -3.67 30.59 -5.23
C ARG A 244 -3.71 29.57 -6.36
N VAL A 245 -2.77 28.63 -6.37
CA VAL A 245 -2.63 27.57 -7.37
C VAL A 245 -3.25 26.30 -6.82
N SER A 246 -3.94 25.54 -7.67
CA SER A 246 -4.50 24.24 -7.26
C SER A 246 -3.39 23.28 -6.81
N GLU A 247 -3.69 22.39 -5.87
CA GLU A 247 -2.68 21.47 -5.31
C GLU A 247 -2.02 20.63 -6.40
N GLU A 248 -2.78 20.21 -7.41
CA GLU A 248 -2.30 19.41 -8.55
C GLU A 248 -1.31 20.17 -9.44
N GLU A 249 -1.48 21.51 -9.56
CA GLU A 249 -0.62 22.36 -10.39
C GLU A 249 0.63 22.88 -9.67
N ARG A 250 0.64 22.84 -8.33
CA ARG A 250 1.78 23.33 -7.52
C ARG A 250 3.09 22.64 -7.88
N ALA A 251 3.06 21.36 -8.23
CA ALA A 251 4.26 20.66 -8.68
C ALA A 251 4.90 21.28 -9.93
N GLN A 252 4.09 21.85 -10.84
CA GLN A 252 4.58 22.55 -12.04
C GLN A 252 5.30 23.85 -11.67
N ILE A 253 4.71 24.61 -10.75
CA ILE A 253 5.35 25.84 -10.22
C ILE A 253 6.67 25.51 -9.52
N LEU A 254 6.71 24.45 -8.71
CA LEU A 254 7.90 24.00 -8.00
C LEU A 254 9.02 23.43 -8.92
N CYS A 255 8.71 23.11 -10.18
CA CYS A 255 9.74 22.84 -11.18
C CYS A 255 10.47 24.12 -11.65
N ARG A 256 9.90 25.32 -11.43
CA ARG A 256 10.39 26.60 -11.94
C ARG A 256 10.91 27.51 -10.84
N ALA A 257 10.31 27.47 -9.65
CA ALA A 257 10.62 28.36 -8.53
C ALA A 257 10.67 27.59 -7.21
N ILE A 258 11.60 27.99 -6.34
CA ILE A 258 11.65 27.45 -4.98
C ILE A 258 10.65 28.19 -4.09
N LEU A 259 9.93 27.47 -3.24
CA LEU A 259 9.10 28.06 -2.20
C LEU A 259 10.00 28.59 -1.07
N LEU A 260 9.88 29.89 -0.78
CA LEU A 260 10.56 30.55 0.33
C LEU A 260 9.54 31.17 1.29
N ASP A 261 9.77 31.02 2.60
CA ASP A 261 9.09 31.79 3.63
C ASP A 261 9.69 33.22 3.75
N TYR A 262 9.03 34.09 4.54
CA TYR A 262 9.46 35.49 4.69
C TYR A 262 10.87 35.66 5.27
N ASP A 263 11.28 34.79 6.19
CA ASP A 263 12.61 34.80 6.78
C ASP A 263 13.67 34.39 5.75
N GLN A 264 13.36 33.38 4.94
CA GLN A 264 14.21 32.91 3.84
C GLN A 264 14.29 33.92 2.70
N ILE A 265 13.22 34.63 2.38
CA ILE A 265 13.23 35.73 1.39
C ILE A 265 14.17 36.86 1.88
N SER A 266 14.12 37.20 3.18
CA SER A 266 15.02 38.18 3.75
C SER A 266 16.50 37.79 3.64
N ALA A 267 16.78 36.48 3.73
CA ALA A 267 18.15 35.96 3.69
C ALA A 267 18.66 35.71 2.25
N PHE A 268 17.82 35.23 1.36
CA PHE A 268 18.20 34.68 0.05
C PHE A 268 17.53 35.38 -1.14
N GLY A 269 16.50 36.21 -0.92
CA GLY A 269 15.72 36.83 -2.00
C GLY A 269 16.57 37.77 -2.89
N SER A 270 17.73 38.26 -2.42
CA SER A 270 18.66 39.04 -3.26
C SER A 270 19.41 38.19 -4.30
N LEU A 271 19.38 36.87 -4.19
CA LEU A 271 20.01 35.90 -5.10
C LEU A 271 19.04 35.34 -6.15
N LEU A 272 17.76 35.57 -5.98
CA LEU A 272 16.68 34.98 -6.78
C LEU A 272 15.72 36.07 -7.23
N GLU A 273 15.03 35.84 -8.33
CA GLU A 273 13.95 36.74 -8.78
C GLU A 273 12.59 36.23 -8.29
N PRO A 274 11.68 37.11 -7.85
CA PRO A 274 10.31 36.66 -7.52
C PRO A 274 9.59 36.20 -8.79
N LEU A 275 8.90 35.05 -8.72
CA LEU A 275 8.09 34.56 -9.83
C LEU A 275 6.90 35.52 -10.02
N PRO A 276 6.69 36.09 -11.24
CA PRO A 276 5.56 36.98 -11.50
C PRO A 276 4.22 36.26 -11.32
N ASP A 277 3.22 36.98 -10.78
CA ASP A 277 1.86 36.42 -10.57
C ASP A 277 1.20 35.94 -11.88
N GLU A 278 1.57 36.53 -13.01
CA GLU A 278 1.09 36.18 -14.35
C GLU A 278 1.57 34.80 -14.80
N GLU A 279 2.65 34.29 -14.18
CA GLU A 279 3.25 32.99 -14.47
C GLU A 279 2.81 31.88 -13.50
N LEU A 280 1.98 32.23 -12.50
CA LEU A 280 1.39 31.25 -11.58
C LEU A 280 0.20 30.49 -12.20
N THR A 281 -0.52 31.16 -13.07
CA THR A 281 -1.64 30.58 -13.82
C THR A 281 -1.16 30.27 -15.21
N ASP A 282 -1.03 29.06 -15.46
CA ASP A 282 -0.87 28.26 -16.62
C ASP A 282 -0.76 28.83 -18.05
N ARG A 283 0.09 28.16 -18.81
CA ARG A 283 -0.01 28.11 -20.28
C ARG A 283 -0.15 26.69 -20.78
#